data_e0c5d54da8a62b333722567ff218e16e
#
_entry.id   e0c5d54da8a62b333722567ff218e16e
#
_cell.length_a   1.000
_cell.length_b   1.000
_cell.length_c   1.000
_cell.angle_alpha   90.00
_cell.angle_beta   90.00
_cell.angle_gamma   90.00
#
_symmetry.space_group_name_H-M   'P 1'
#
loop_
_entity.id
_entity.type
_entity.pdbx_description
1 polymer ?
#
loop_
_entity_poly.entity_id
_entity_poly.type
_entity_poly.pdbx_seq_one_letter_code
_entity_poly.pdbx_strand_id
1 'polypeptide(L)' 'MKIVLQNVETLAFFGKADEWTTDLDEACGFADAVEALDFASAKEVSGARVVMAFGDRQFELHTLARARSLEQHWA' A
#
# COMPACT_ATOMS: atom_id res chain seq x y z
N MET A 1 -6.84 -3.39 14.04
CA MET A 1 -5.69 -3.02 13.22
C MET A 1 -5.78 -3.68 11.86
N LYS A 2 -5.46 -2.95 10.81
CA LYS A 2 -5.51 -3.48 9.46
C LYS A 2 -4.32 -2.93 8.67
N ILE A 3 -3.61 -3.79 7.98
CA ILE A 3 -2.49 -3.36 7.14
C ILE A 3 -2.96 -3.39 5.70
N VAL A 4 -2.83 -2.25 5.02
CA VAL A 4 -3.39 -2.05 3.68
C VAL A 4 -2.40 -1.32 2.79
N LEU A 5 -2.69 -1.31 1.49
CA LEU A 5 -1.94 -0.51 0.53
C LEU A 5 -2.78 0.73 0.20
N GLN A 6 -2.14 1.90 0.25
CA GLN A 6 -2.81 3.17 -0.02
C GLN A 6 -2.11 3.90 -1.15
N ASN A 7 -2.89 4.40 -2.11
CA ASN A 7 -2.36 5.20 -3.21
C ASN A 7 -1.90 6.55 -2.66
N VAL A 8 -0.66 6.94 -2.94
CA VAL A 8 -0.09 8.16 -2.36
C VAL A 8 -0.68 9.43 -2.97
N GLU A 9 -1.29 9.34 -4.15
CA GLU A 9 -1.87 10.50 -4.80
C GLU A 9 -3.34 10.68 -4.46
N THR A 10 -4.12 9.59 -4.52
CA THR A 10 -5.56 9.69 -4.33
C THR A 10 -5.97 9.37 -2.90
N LEU A 11 -5.09 8.75 -2.14
CA LEU A 11 -5.32 8.28 -0.77
C LEU A 11 -6.34 7.14 -0.71
N ALA A 12 -6.68 6.56 -1.84
CA ALA A 12 -7.56 5.40 -1.88
C ALA A 12 -6.79 4.14 -1.49
N PHE A 13 -7.51 3.14 -1.02
CA PHE A 13 -6.92 1.87 -0.60
C PHE A 13 -7.11 0.82 -1.69
N PHE A 14 -6.17 -0.12 -1.79
CA PHE A 14 -6.30 -1.20 -2.75
C PHE A 14 -7.34 -2.19 -2.23
N GLY A 15 -8.38 -2.42 -3.02
CA GLY A 15 -9.51 -3.21 -2.58
C GLY A 15 -9.45 -4.66 -3.01
N LYS A 16 -10.41 -5.43 -2.53
CA LYS A 16 -10.44 -6.88 -2.74
C LYS A 16 -10.71 -7.29 -4.18
N ALA A 17 -11.31 -6.40 -4.96
CA ALA A 17 -11.63 -6.68 -6.35
C ALA A 17 -10.61 -6.10 -7.31
N ASP A 18 -9.37 -5.91 -6.85
CA ASP A 18 -8.30 -5.29 -7.63
C ASP A 18 -8.67 -3.87 -8.05
N GLU A 19 -9.44 -3.19 -7.24
CA GLU A 19 -9.85 -1.81 -7.49
C GLU A 19 -9.50 -0.94 -6.30
N TRP A 20 -9.24 0.33 -6.57
CA TRP A 20 -9.01 1.29 -5.50
C TRP A 20 -10.33 1.69 -4.87
N THR A 21 -10.36 1.77 -3.56
CA THR A 21 -11.58 2.12 -2.84
C THR A 21 -11.26 3.12 -1.74
N THR A 22 -12.22 3.99 -1.43
CA THR A 22 -12.06 4.93 -0.32
C THR A 22 -12.58 4.32 0.99
N ASP A 23 -13.17 3.14 0.92
CA ASP A 23 -13.74 2.47 2.09
C ASP A 23 -12.72 1.49 2.66
N LEU A 24 -12.22 1.78 3.86
CA LEU A 24 -11.22 0.94 4.50
C LEU A 24 -11.73 -0.48 4.73
N ASP A 25 -13.03 -0.63 4.96
CA ASP A 25 -13.61 -1.95 5.17
C ASP A 25 -13.55 -2.81 3.91
N GLU A 26 -13.54 -2.18 2.76
CA GLU A 26 -13.44 -2.89 1.48
C GLU A 26 -12.01 -3.10 1.04
N ALA A 27 -11.06 -2.54 1.78
CA ALA A 27 -9.66 -2.65 1.42
C ALA A 27 -9.13 -4.05 1.71
N CYS A 28 -8.19 -4.49 0.88
CA CYS A 28 -7.53 -5.76 1.07
C CYS A 28 -6.59 -5.66 2.28
N GLY A 29 -6.79 -6.53 3.26
CA GLY A 29 -5.96 -6.52 4.46
C GLY A 29 -4.84 -7.54 4.35
N PHE A 30 -3.70 -7.22 4.97
CA PHE A 30 -2.52 -8.09 4.96
C PHE A 30 -2.12 -8.43 6.39
N ALA A 31 -1.44 -9.56 6.56
CA ALA A 31 -1.01 -9.98 7.88
C ALA A 31 0.09 -9.10 8.43
N ASP A 32 0.99 -8.64 7.56
CA ASP A 32 2.07 -7.76 7.95
C ASP A 32 2.57 -6.99 6.72
N ALA A 33 3.56 -6.13 6.94
CA ALA A 33 4.09 -5.29 5.87
C ALA A 33 4.77 -6.11 4.78
N VAL A 34 5.41 -7.21 5.15
CA VAL A 34 6.10 -8.04 4.16
C VAL A 34 5.10 -8.66 3.19
N GLU A 35 3.97 -9.15 3.72
CA GLU A 35 2.93 -9.70 2.86
C GLU A 35 2.37 -8.64 1.92
N ALA A 36 2.18 -7.43 2.43
CA ALA A 36 1.69 -6.34 1.60
C ALA A 36 2.68 -6.01 0.48
N LEU A 37 3.97 -5.98 0.80
CA LEU A 37 5.00 -5.69 -0.19
C LEU A 37 5.09 -6.77 -1.24
N ASP A 38 5.01 -8.04 -0.83
CA ASP A 38 5.03 -9.16 -1.77
C ASP A 38 3.84 -9.11 -2.70
N PHE A 39 2.67 -8.79 -2.15
CA PHE A 39 1.46 -8.67 -2.95
C PHE A 39 1.60 -7.54 -3.97
N ALA A 40 2.10 -6.39 -3.53
CA ALA A 40 2.25 -5.25 -4.42
C ALA A 40 3.22 -5.56 -5.56
N SER A 41 4.30 -6.29 -5.25
CA SER A 41 5.26 -6.70 -6.25
C SER A 41 4.63 -7.64 -7.27
N ALA A 42 3.87 -8.62 -6.79
CA ALA A 42 3.23 -9.59 -7.66
C ALA A 42 2.20 -8.95 -8.57
N LYS A 43 1.49 -7.94 -8.08
CA LYS A 43 0.47 -7.23 -8.84
C LYS A 43 1.02 -6.02 -9.58
N GLU A 44 2.32 -5.76 -9.45
CA GLU A 44 2.97 -4.61 -10.08
C GLU A 44 2.33 -3.29 -9.66
N VAL A 45 1.94 -3.20 -8.40
CA VAL A 45 1.38 -1.98 -7.85
C VAL A 45 2.52 -1.02 -7.52
N SER A 46 2.41 0.22 -7.99
CA SER A 46 3.40 1.25 -7.69
C SER A 46 2.69 2.53 -7.28
N GLY A 47 3.43 3.47 -6.72
CA GLY A 47 2.83 4.71 -6.26
C GLY A 47 1.93 4.51 -5.05
N ALA A 48 2.26 3.52 -4.23
CA ALA A 48 1.48 3.19 -3.05
C ALA A 48 2.38 3.12 -1.83
N ARG A 49 1.76 3.11 -0.66
CA ARG A 49 2.48 2.92 0.59
C ARG A 49 1.74 1.90 1.43
N VAL A 50 2.49 1.23 2.30
CA VAL A 50 1.91 0.29 3.25
C VAL A 50 1.51 1.07 4.49
N VAL A 51 0.24 0.96 4.87
CA VAL A 51 -0.32 1.72 5.98
C VAL A 51 -0.93 0.77 6.98
N MET A 52 -0.67 1.05 8.27
CA MET A 52 -1.33 0.34 9.35
C MET A 52 -2.44 1.24 9.88
N ALA A 53 -3.67 0.76 9.80
CA ALA A 53 -4.85 1.53 10.21
C ALA A 53 -5.41 1.02 11.52
N PHE A 54 -5.65 1.96 12.45
CA PHE A 54 -6.29 1.70 13.74
C PHE A 54 -7.47 2.65 13.84
N GLY A 55 -8.68 2.15 13.59
CA GLY A 55 -9.83 3.02 13.64
C GLY A 55 -9.66 4.18 12.68
N ASP A 56 -9.61 5.41 13.19
CA ASP A 56 -9.44 6.59 12.37
C ASP A 56 -7.98 7.05 12.27
N ARG A 57 -7.03 6.28 12.83
CA ARG A 57 -5.62 6.63 12.80
C ARG A 57 -4.88 5.74 11.81
N GLN A 58 -3.92 6.32 11.11
CA GLN A 58 -3.15 5.60 10.12
C GLN A 58 -1.68 5.91 10.28
N PHE A 59 -0.85 4.87 10.13
CA PHE A 59 0.59 4.99 10.24
C PHE A 59 1.23 4.39 9.01
N GLU A 60 2.10 5.15 8.38
CA GLU A 60 2.83 4.66 7.22
C GLU A 60 3.94 3.72 7.68
N LEU A 61 3.96 2.50 7.13
CA LEU A 61 4.98 1.52 7.44
C LEU A 61 6.08 1.50 6.39
N HIS A 62 5.71 1.71 5.13
CA HIS A 62 6.67 1.64 4.04
C HIS A 62 6.07 2.28 2.80
N THR A 63 6.90 3.02 2.06
CA THR A 63 6.47 3.64 0.80
C THR A 63 7.07 2.86 -0.36
N LEU A 64 6.21 2.46 -1.29
CA LEU A 64 6.66 1.76 -2.49
C LEU A 64 7.06 2.80 -3.53
N ALA A 65 8.36 2.99 -3.69
CA ALA A 65 8.86 3.93 -4.67
C ALA A 65 8.80 3.29 -6.05
N ARG A 66 8.87 4.13 -7.06
CA ARG A 66 8.98 3.63 -8.41
C ARG A 66 10.35 3.03 -8.59
N ALA A 67 10.42 1.99 -9.42
CA ALA A 67 11.65 1.25 -9.59
C ALA A 67 12.83 2.15 -9.97
N ARG A 68 12.62 3.06 -10.89
CA ARG A 68 13.74 3.90 -11.33
C ARG A 68 14.17 4.87 -10.24
N SER A 69 13.31 5.21 -9.33
CA SER A 69 13.70 6.05 -8.21
C SER A 69 14.68 5.33 -7.32
N LEU A 70 14.50 4.05 -7.17
CA LEU A 70 15.42 3.24 -6.39
C LEU A 70 16.79 3.19 -7.05
N GLU A 71 16.80 3.08 -8.36
CA GLU A 71 18.06 3.04 -9.09
C GLU A 71 18.83 4.33 -8.92
N GLN A 72 18.13 5.43 -8.95
CA GLN A 72 18.78 6.72 -8.81
C GLN A 72 19.41 6.88 -7.46
N HIS A 73 18.92 6.16 -6.51
CA HIS A 73 19.43 6.22 -5.17
C HIS A 73 20.88 5.81 -5.06
N TRP A 74 21.34 5.03 -5.99
CA TRP A 74 22.67 4.48 -5.94
C TRP A 74 23.71 5.31 -6.61
N ALA A 75 23.28 6.32 -7.27
CA ALA A 75 24.22 7.17 -8.00
C ALA A 75 25.20 7.87 -7.07
#